data_432a9765474b728f0207ab71c09f1fc0
#
_entry.id   432a9765474b728f0207ab71c09f1fc0
#
_cell.length_a   1.000
_cell.length_b   1.000
_cell.length_c   1.000
_cell.angle_alpha   90.00
_cell.angle_beta   90.00
_cell.angle_gamma   90.00
#
_symmetry.space_group_name_H-M   'P 1'
#
loop_
_entity.id
_entity.type
_entity.pdbx_description
1 polymer ?
#
loop_
_entity_poly.entity_id
_entity_poly.type
_entity_poly.pdbx_seq_one_letter_code
_entity_poly.pdbx_strand_id
1 'polypeptide(L)'
;MATLGELERAIMDLLWRDDVSLSAYDLQEALADRKLAPTTILTVLSRLEAKGFVIRDRRSRPHLYAAAATREDHMAELMHEVLGGASDRVAVLERFVGQVSRDEAETLRRLLGS
;
A
#
# COMPACT_ATOMS: atom_id res chain seq x y z
N MET A 1 11.15 2.18 6.38
CA MET A 1 9.80 2.51 5.95
C MET A 1 8.77 1.77 6.78
N ALA A 2 7.61 2.37 6.96
CA ALA A 2 6.58 1.77 7.80
C ALA A 2 5.81 0.67 7.04
N THR A 3 5.61 -0.46 7.70
CA THR A 3 4.75 -1.52 7.19
C THR A 3 3.33 -1.25 7.65
N LEU A 4 2.37 -1.95 7.06
CA LEU A 4 0.96 -1.80 7.39
C LEU A 4 0.53 -2.87 8.38
N GLY A 5 -0.19 -2.46 9.41
CA GLY A 5 -0.91 -3.38 10.27
C GLY A 5 -2.09 -3.99 9.54
N GLU A 6 -2.75 -4.97 10.17
CA GLU A 6 -3.84 -5.70 9.52
C GLU A 6 -5.01 -4.79 9.13
N LEU A 7 -5.45 -3.94 10.05
CA LEU A 7 -6.57 -3.04 9.78
C LEU A 7 -6.16 -1.91 8.83
N GLU A 8 -4.93 -1.42 8.95
CA GLU A 8 -4.40 -0.44 8.00
C GLU A 8 -4.41 -1.02 6.58
N ARG A 9 -4.01 -2.28 6.42
CA ARG A 9 -4.01 -2.95 5.12
C ARG A 9 -5.43 -3.09 4.58
N ALA A 10 -6.39 -3.44 5.43
CA ALA A 10 -7.78 -3.58 5.00
C ALA A 10 -8.33 -2.25 4.47
N ILE A 11 -8.01 -1.15 5.12
CA ILE A 11 -8.43 0.17 4.67
C ILE A 11 -7.72 0.55 3.36
N MET A 12 -6.41 0.32 3.28
CA MET A 12 -5.67 0.63 2.06
C MET A 12 -6.15 -0.20 0.87
N ASP A 13 -6.50 -1.46 1.08
CA ASP A 13 -7.02 -2.31 0.00
C ASP A 13 -8.31 -1.73 -0.59
N LEU A 14 -9.16 -1.13 0.24
CA LEU A 14 -10.37 -0.47 -0.23
C LEU A 14 -10.04 0.79 -1.04
N LEU A 15 -9.11 1.60 -0.57
CA LEU A 15 -8.72 2.82 -1.28
C LEU A 15 -7.99 2.53 -2.59
N TRP A 16 -7.17 1.49 -2.61
CA TRP A 16 -6.44 1.11 -3.82
C TRP A 16 -7.32 0.45 -4.87
N ARG A 17 -8.34 -0.31 -4.44
CA ARG A 17 -9.12 -1.15 -5.34
C ARG A 17 -9.78 -0.38 -6.47
N ASP A 18 -10.42 0.75 -6.14
CA ASP A 18 -11.21 1.53 -7.09
C ASP A 18 -10.63 2.91 -7.36
N ASP A 19 -9.45 3.20 -6.81
CA ASP A 19 -8.79 4.50 -6.94
C ASP A 19 -9.76 5.64 -6.61
N VAL A 20 -10.47 5.50 -5.50
CA VAL A 20 -11.52 6.44 -5.08
C VAL A 20 -11.16 7.13 -3.78
N SER A 21 -11.81 8.27 -3.55
CA SER A 21 -11.77 8.96 -2.27
C SER A 21 -12.97 8.53 -1.44
N LEU A 22 -12.73 8.12 -0.20
CA LEU A 22 -13.78 7.64 0.70
C LEU A 22 -13.71 8.39 2.02
N SER A 23 -14.90 8.59 2.62
CA SER A 23 -14.97 9.15 3.96
C SER A 23 -14.73 8.05 5.00
N ALA A 24 -14.49 8.46 6.25
CA ALA A 24 -14.41 7.51 7.35
C ALA A 24 -15.70 6.69 7.48
N TYR A 25 -16.84 7.31 7.23
CA TYR A 25 -18.13 6.63 7.27
C TYR A 25 -18.22 5.57 6.16
N ASP A 26 -17.80 5.91 4.94
CA ASP A 26 -17.78 4.95 3.83
C ASP A 26 -16.92 3.73 4.17
N LEU A 27 -15.77 3.96 4.78
CA LEU A 27 -14.86 2.88 5.17
C LEU A 27 -15.47 2.03 6.28
N GLN A 28 -16.13 2.66 7.25
CA GLN A 28 -16.80 1.94 8.31
C GLN A 28 -17.88 1.02 7.75
N GLU A 29 -18.66 1.50 6.80
CA GLU A 29 -19.69 0.70 6.15
C GLU A 29 -19.09 -0.46 5.35
N ALA A 30 -18.03 -0.20 4.61
CA ALA A 30 -17.37 -1.24 3.82
C ALA A 30 -16.76 -2.33 4.70
N LEU A 31 -16.43 -2.01 5.94
CA LEU A 31 -15.86 -2.94 6.92
C LEU A 31 -16.88 -3.30 8.01
N ALA A 32 -18.17 -3.24 7.68
CA ALA A 32 -19.25 -3.42 8.66
C ALA A 32 -19.19 -4.77 9.36
N ASP A 33 -18.70 -5.82 8.71
CA ASP A 33 -18.55 -7.16 9.28
C ASP A 33 -17.57 -7.17 10.46
N ARG A 34 -16.66 -6.21 10.54
CA ARG A 34 -15.69 -6.08 11.63
C ARG A 34 -16.26 -5.34 12.83
N LYS A 35 -17.40 -4.67 12.68
CA LYS A 35 -18.11 -3.93 13.76
C LYS A 35 -17.20 -2.93 14.45
N LEU A 36 -16.48 -2.14 13.65
CA LEU A 36 -15.52 -1.16 14.19
C LEU A 36 -16.23 0.13 14.62
N ALA A 37 -15.74 0.72 15.72
CA ALA A 37 -16.22 2.03 16.17
C ALA A 37 -15.70 3.11 15.21
N PRO A 38 -16.46 4.20 15.02
CA PRO A 38 -15.99 5.33 14.20
C PRO A 38 -14.63 5.88 14.63
N THR A 39 -14.39 5.94 15.94
CA THR A 39 -13.11 6.43 16.46
C THR A 39 -11.94 5.52 16.06
N THR A 40 -12.18 4.22 15.96
CA THR A 40 -11.14 3.27 15.52
C THR A 40 -10.74 3.56 14.08
N ILE A 41 -11.71 3.77 13.20
CA ILE A 41 -11.44 4.10 11.79
C ILE A 41 -10.65 5.41 11.71
N LEU A 42 -11.08 6.44 12.42
CA LEU A 42 -10.39 7.74 12.39
C LEU A 42 -8.97 7.65 12.93
N THR A 43 -8.74 6.84 13.99
CA THR A 43 -7.41 6.64 14.53
C THR A 43 -6.48 5.98 13.50
N VAL A 44 -7.00 4.95 12.81
CA VAL A 44 -6.20 4.25 11.79
C VAL A 44 -5.91 5.18 10.61
N LEU A 45 -6.89 5.97 10.17
CA LEU A 45 -6.69 6.93 9.09
C LEU A 45 -5.64 7.98 9.46
N SER A 46 -5.64 8.44 10.71
CA SER A 46 -4.62 9.39 11.18
C SER A 46 -3.22 8.78 11.11
N ARG A 47 -3.10 7.51 11.48
CA ARG A 47 -1.82 6.79 11.38
C ARG A 47 -1.37 6.66 9.92
N LEU A 48 -2.30 6.32 9.02
CA LEU A 48 -1.99 6.19 7.60
C LEU A 48 -1.58 7.53 7.00
N GLU A 49 -2.24 8.60 7.41
CA GLU A 49 -1.87 9.94 6.96
C GLU A 49 -0.45 10.30 7.44
N ALA A 50 -0.17 10.03 8.71
CA ALA A 50 1.15 10.32 9.29
C ALA A 50 2.26 9.52 8.62
N LYS A 51 1.96 8.28 8.19
CA LYS A 51 2.91 7.42 7.48
C LYS A 51 3.04 7.79 5.99
N GLY A 52 2.20 8.68 5.49
CA GLY A 52 2.24 9.09 4.09
C GLY A 52 1.49 8.20 3.13
N PHE A 53 0.64 7.29 3.62
CA PHE A 53 -0.12 6.37 2.76
C PHE A 53 -1.38 6.98 2.20
N VAL A 54 -1.99 7.93 2.90
CA VAL A 54 -3.24 8.56 2.46
C VAL A 54 -3.10 10.07 2.45
N ILE A 55 -3.90 10.70 1.59
CA ILE A 55 -4.07 12.14 1.52
C ILE A 55 -5.49 12.43 1.94
N ARG A 56 -5.67 13.37 2.87
CA ARG A 56 -6.98 13.78 3.34
C ARG A 56 -7.38 15.10 2.69
N ASP A 57 -8.56 15.13 2.08
CA ASP A 57 -9.13 16.36 1.56
C ASP A 57 -9.97 17.00 2.66
N ARG A 58 -9.43 18.05 3.25
CA ARG A 58 -10.07 18.75 4.37
C ARG A 58 -11.11 19.76 3.92
N ARG A 59 -11.21 20.03 2.62
CA ARG A 59 -12.20 20.96 2.07
C ARG A 59 -13.58 20.33 1.99
N SER A 60 -13.62 18.99 1.90
CA SER A 60 -14.88 18.26 1.87
C SER A 60 -15.47 18.11 3.26
N ARG A 61 -16.80 17.97 3.33
CA ARG A 61 -17.49 17.63 4.57
C ARG A 61 -18.45 16.50 4.26
N PRO A 62 -18.19 15.28 4.79
CA PRO A 62 -17.05 14.89 5.62
C PRO A 62 -15.72 14.88 4.84
N HIS A 63 -14.62 14.81 5.58
CA HIS A 63 -13.29 14.68 4.95
C HIS A 63 -13.22 13.40 4.13
N LEU A 64 -12.56 13.48 2.98
CA LEU A 64 -12.35 12.33 2.10
C LEU A 64 -10.89 11.94 2.14
N TYR A 65 -10.64 10.63 2.04
CA TYR A 65 -9.31 10.06 2.08
C TYR A 65 -9.06 9.29 0.80
N ALA A 66 -7.87 9.45 0.24
CA ALA A 66 -7.45 8.76 -0.97
C ALA A 66 -6.06 8.18 -0.75
N ALA A 67 -5.72 7.12 -1.47
CA ALA A 67 -4.37 6.57 -1.44
C ALA A 67 -3.40 7.61 -2.03
N ALA A 68 -2.26 7.81 -1.36
CA ALA A 68 -1.25 8.75 -1.83
C ALA A 68 -0.47 8.21 -3.03
N ALA A 69 -0.41 6.88 -3.16
CA ALA A 69 0.28 6.20 -4.26
C ALA A 69 -0.42 4.87 -4.51
N THR A 70 -0.03 4.18 -5.57
CA THR A 70 -0.69 2.92 -5.94
C THR A 70 -0.22 1.76 -5.06
N ARG A 71 -0.97 0.64 -5.14
CA ARG A 71 -0.56 -0.59 -4.47
C ARG A 71 0.79 -1.06 -4.99
N GLU A 72 1.01 -0.95 -6.29
CA GLU A 72 2.26 -1.36 -6.92
C GLU A 72 3.44 -0.52 -6.42
N ASP A 73 3.24 0.78 -6.24
CA ASP A 73 4.26 1.66 -5.66
C ASP A 73 4.62 1.20 -4.24
N HIS A 74 3.60 0.88 -3.43
CA HIS A 74 3.82 0.42 -2.06
C HIS A 74 4.60 -0.89 -2.04
N MET A 75 4.21 -1.84 -2.89
CA MET A 75 4.88 -3.14 -2.93
C MET A 75 6.33 -3.01 -3.41
N ALA A 76 6.56 -2.14 -4.40
CA ALA A 76 7.92 -1.90 -4.88
C ALA A 76 8.81 -1.30 -3.78
N GLU A 77 8.25 -0.39 -2.96
CA GLU A 77 8.99 0.15 -1.82
C GLU A 77 9.32 -0.91 -0.79
N LEU A 78 8.39 -1.82 -0.51
CA LEU A 78 8.65 -2.93 0.39
C LEU A 78 9.77 -3.83 -0.13
N MET A 79 9.76 -4.12 -1.42
CA MET A 79 10.82 -4.91 -2.04
C MET A 79 12.17 -4.22 -1.91
N HIS A 80 12.21 -2.91 -2.15
CA HIS A 80 13.43 -2.13 -2.02
C HIS A 80 13.95 -2.15 -0.58
N GLU A 81 13.05 -2.05 0.38
CA GLU A 81 13.41 -2.06 1.79
C GLU A 81 13.98 -3.42 2.21
N VAL A 82 13.34 -4.51 1.78
CA VAL A 82 13.84 -5.87 2.07
C VAL A 82 15.23 -6.05 1.46
N LEU A 83 15.41 -5.65 0.21
CA LEU A 83 16.70 -5.77 -0.47
C LEU A 83 17.77 -4.92 0.22
N GLY A 84 17.39 -3.74 0.72
CA GLY A 84 18.30 -2.84 1.42
C GLY A 84 18.85 -3.42 2.71
N GLY A 85 18.14 -4.38 3.33
CA GLY A 85 18.60 -5.06 4.53
C GLY A 85 19.49 -6.26 4.27
N ALA A 86 19.71 -6.62 3.01
CA ALA A 86 20.52 -7.79 2.67
C ALA A 86 22.02 -7.48 2.82
N SER A 87 22.76 -8.43 3.38
CA SER A 87 24.22 -8.32 3.46
C SER A 87 24.87 -8.56 2.11
N ASP A 88 24.22 -9.34 1.23
CA ASP A 88 24.69 -9.61 -0.13
C ASP A 88 23.52 -9.44 -1.08
N ARG A 89 23.36 -8.22 -1.59
CA ARG A 89 22.23 -7.87 -2.45
C ARG A 89 22.26 -8.64 -3.78
N VAL A 90 23.46 -8.88 -4.32
CA VAL A 90 23.61 -9.60 -5.57
C VAL A 90 23.09 -11.02 -5.44
N ALA A 91 23.45 -11.71 -4.34
CA ALA A 91 22.99 -13.07 -4.09
C ALA A 91 21.46 -13.13 -3.98
N VAL A 92 20.85 -12.15 -3.31
CA VAL A 92 19.40 -12.07 -3.18
C VAL A 92 18.76 -11.87 -4.55
N LEU A 93 19.29 -10.96 -5.35
CA LEU A 93 18.77 -10.70 -6.70
C LEU A 93 18.88 -11.92 -7.59
N GLU A 94 20.01 -12.65 -7.52
CA GLU A 94 20.18 -13.87 -8.30
C GLU A 94 19.11 -14.90 -8.00
N ARG A 95 18.82 -15.10 -6.71
CA ARG A 95 17.80 -16.08 -6.30
C ARG A 95 16.40 -15.62 -6.67
N PHE A 96 16.14 -14.32 -6.54
CA PHE A 96 14.85 -13.76 -6.92
C PHE A 96 14.59 -13.95 -8.42
N VAL A 97 15.57 -13.60 -9.25
CA VAL A 97 15.46 -13.72 -10.71
C VAL A 97 15.29 -15.19 -11.10
N GLY A 98 15.89 -16.12 -10.36
CA GLY A 98 15.73 -17.55 -10.63
C GLY A 98 14.31 -18.07 -10.42
N GLN A 99 13.45 -17.29 -9.75
CA GLN A 99 12.08 -17.70 -9.46
C GLN A 99 11.03 -16.97 -10.31
N VAL A 100 11.44 -15.99 -11.10
CA VAL A 100 10.47 -15.25 -11.92
C VAL A 100 10.03 -16.09 -13.11
N SER A 101 8.84 -15.81 -13.61
CA SER A 101 8.31 -16.47 -14.79
C SER A 101 9.04 -15.98 -16.04
N ARG A 102 8.82 -16.71 -17.17
CA ARG A 102 9.38 -16.28 -18.44
C ARG A 102 8.91 -14.88 -18.83
N ASP A 103 7.63 -14.59 -18.65
CA ASP A 103 7.06 -13.29 -18.99
C ASP A 103 7.66 -12.19 -18.11
N GLU A 104 7.82 -12.46 -16.82
CA GLU A 104 8.45 -11.51 -15.91
C GLU A 104 9.92 -11.28 -16.28
N ALA A 105 10.62 -12.34 -16.67
CA ALA A 105 12.01 -12.23 -17.12
C ALA A 105 12.12 -11.34 -18.37
N GLU A 106 11.21 -11.50 -19.32
CA GLU A 106 11.18 -10.67 -20.51
C GLU A 106 10.91 -9.20 -20.17
N THR A 107 9.98 -8.96 -19.25
CA THR A 107 9.69 -7.62 -18.77
C THR A 107 10.92 -7.01 -18.13
N LEU A 108 11.62 -7.76 -17.27
CA LEU A 108 12.84 -7.27 -16.63
C LEU A 108 13.91 -6.91 -17.66
N ARG A 109 14.11 -7.77 -18.69
CA ARG A 109 15.09 -7.48 -19.74
C ARG A 109 14.76 -6.18 -20.46
N ARG A 110 13.48 -5.98 -20.78
CA ARG A 110 13.03 -4.79 -21.47
C ARG A 110 13.25 -3.54 -20.62
N LEU A 111 12.89 -3.61 -19.34
CA LEU A 111 13.02 -2.46 -18.42
C LEU A 111 14.48 -2.12 -18.15
N LEU A 112 15.38 -3.11 -18.16
CA LEU A 112 16.80 -2.89 -17.92
C LEU A 112 17.55 -2.49 -19.19
N GLY A 113 16.87 -2.44 -20.33
CA GLY A 113 17.47 -1.94 -21.57
C GLY A 113 18.27 -2.94 -22.36
N SER A 114 18.05 -4.20 -22.12
CA SER A 114 18.80 -5.25 -22.85
C SER A 114 17.88 -6.26 -23.50
#